data_f776738d11c0877ae568eb528225c220
#
_entry.id   f776738d11c0877ae568eb528225c220
#
_cell.length_a   1.000
_cell.length_b   1.000
_cell.length_c   1.000
_cell.angle_alpha   90.00
_cell.angle_beta   90.00
_cell.angle_gamma   90.00
#
_symmetry.space_group_name_H-M   'P 1'
#
loop_
_entity.id
_entity.type
_entity.pdbx_description
1 polymer ?
#
loop_
_entity_poly.entity_id
_entity_poly.type
_entity_poly.pdbx_seq_one_letter_code
_entity_poly.pdbx_strand_id
1 'polypeptide(L)'
;LSESGAEMQVGFQRRFDPPIAKAKQMIDAGSVGTLYHLRFMSNDIEPSSREFLAGSGGIFRDLHVHDFDLAEWLCSEQIAEVYATRRVREFQQYAEFEDGDVSLIHAMTNSGVQISISGTRHDPRGHDVRFEIFGSKDSVSAGLAPRTPLNLLDPGIALSDKPYSGFVDRFREAFRQETKAYIEWLAGNRPNPCSPGSARSGICIAIACEISAREKRVVKVSEVRGS
;
A
#
# COMPACT_ATOMS: atom_id res chain seq x y z
N LEU A 1 14.66 -12.64 16.46
CA LEU A 1 15.22 -13.19 15.20
C LEU A 1 16.74 -13.17 15.20
N SER A 2 17.39 -12.04 15.56
CA SER A 2 18.85 -11.95 15.59
C SER A 2 19.53 -12.94 16.54
N GLU A 3 18.90 -13.24 17.68
CA GLU A 3 19.42 -14.17 18.70
C GLU A 3 19.18 -15.65 18.34
N SER A 4 18.11 -15.94 17.61
CA SER A 4 17.75 -17.32 17.23
C SER A 4 18.37 -17.79 15.91
N GLY A 5 18.94 -16.89 15.11
CA GLY A 5 19.37 -17.18 13.74
C GLY A 5 18.21 -17.55 12.80
N ALA A 6 16.95 -17.37 13.23
CA ALA A 6 15.79 -17.68 12.43
C ALA A 6 15.62 -16.67 11.30
N GLU A 7 15.28 -17.14 10.12
CA GLU A 7 14.94 -16.33 8.97
C GLU A 7 13.41 -16.18 8.84
N MET A 8 12.96 -15.02 8.41
CA MET A 8 11.54 -14.70 8.27
C MET A 8 11.28 -13.89 7.02
N GLN A 9 10.27 -14.27 6.25
CA GLN A 9 9.67 -13.45 5.20
C GLN A 9 8.34 -12.90 5.69
N VAL A 10 8.07 -11.64 5.41
CA VAL A 10 6.77 -11.01 5.68
C VAL A 10 5.90 -11.06 4.43
N GLY A 11 4.60 -11.30 4.60
CA GLY A 11 3.63 -11.45 3.51
C GLY A 11 3.20 -10.12 2.92
N PHE A 12 4.03 -9.47 2.13
CA PHE A 12 3.66 -8.30 1.33
C PHE A 12 3.40 -8.71 -0.12
N GLN A 13 2.28 -9.41 -0.33
CA GLN A 13 1.89 -10.00 -1.61
C GLN A 13 1.87 -9.01 -2.78
N ARG A 14 1.62 -7.72 -2.54
CA ARG A 14 1.52 -6.73 -3.62
C ARG A 14 2.80 -6.60 -4.43
N ARG A 15 3.99 -6.82 -3.84
CA ARG A 15 5.28 -6.81 -4.57
C ARG A 15 5.36 -7.90 -5.64
N PHE A 16 4.56 -8.96 -5.50
CA PHE A 16 4.53 -10.12 -6.40
C PHE A 16 3.40 -10.08 -7.43
N ASP A 17 2.56 -9.03 -7.40
CA ASP A 17 1.54 -8.81 -8.42
C ASP A 17 2.22 -8.50 -9.76
N PRO A 18 1.93 -9.25 -10.86
CA PRO A 18 2.68 -9.11 -12.11
C PRO A 18 2.78 -7.69 -12.66
N PRO A 19 1.70 -6.88 -12.72
CA PRO A 19 1.82 -5.50 -13.18
C PRO A 19 2.65 -4.63 -12.23
N ILE A 20 2.61 -4.89 -10.92
CA ILE A 20 3.40 -4.16 -9.92
C ILE A 20 4.89 -4.51 -10.05
N ALA A 21 5.20 -5.80 -10.15
CA ALA A 21 6.56 -6.26 -10.39
C ALA A 21 7.14 -5.71 -11.72
N LYS A 22 6.31 -5.59 -12.76
CA LYS A 22 6.70 -4.98 -14.02
C LYS A 22 7.01 -3.50 -13.87
N ALA A 23 6.21 -2.75 -13.13
CA ALA A 23 6.48 -1.34 -12.85
C ALA A 23 7.83 -1.16 -12.12
N LYS A 24 8.14 -2.00 -11.13
CA LYS A 24 9.45 -1.99 -10.46
C LYS A 24 10.59 -2.25 -11.44
N GLN A 25 10.47 -3.24 -12.32
CA GLN A 25 11.48 -3.49 -13.36
C GLN A 25 11.71 -2.28 -14.27
N MET A 26 10.65 -1.56 -14.64
CA MET A 26 10.74 -0.34 -15.47
C MET A 26 11.47 0.79 -14.74
N ILE A 27 11.21 0.95 -13.44
CA ILE A 27 11.93 1.93 -12.60
C ILE A 27 13.41 1.56 -12.54
N ASP A 28 13.72 0.31 -12.18
CA ASP A 28 15.11 -0.18 -12.02
C ASP A 28 15.91 -0.10 -13.32
N ALA A 29 15.25 -0.28 -14.47
CA ALA A 29 15.84 -0.11 -15.80
C ALA A 29 15.98 1.36 -16.22
N GLY A 30 15.53 2.32 -15.42
CA GLY A 30 15.54 3.75 -15.74
C GLY A 30 14.58 4.16 -16.86
N SER A 31 13.63 3.28 -17.22
CA SER A 31 12.66 3.54 -18.30
C SER A 31 11.67 4.63 -17.93
N VAL A 32 11.31 4.74 -16.64
CA VAL A 32 10.43 5.78 -16.11
C VAL A 32 11.18 7.13 -15.93
N GLY A 33 12.50 7.07 -15.82
CA GLY A 33 13.33 8.25 -15.56
C GLY A 33 13.34 8.67 -14.10
N THR A 34 13.50 9.96 -13.83
CA THR A 34 13.42 10.52 -12.48
C THR A 34 11.97 10.46 -11.99
N LEU A 35 11.75 9.84 -10.84
CA LEU A 35 10.42 9.75 -10.24
C LEU A 35 10.00 11.14 -9.71
N TYR A 36 8.80 11.57 -10.08
CA TYR A 36 8.21 12.80 -9.60
C TYR A 36 7.18 12.53 -8.50
N HIS A 37 6.24 11.63 -8.81
CA HIS A 37 5.08 11.41 -7.97
C HIS A 37 4.55 9.97 -8.12
N LEU A 38 4.14 9.37 -6.97
CA LEU A 38 3.40 8.12 -6.91
C LEU A 38 2.02 8.38 -6.30
N ARG A 39 0.98 7.76 -6.85
CA ARG A 39 -0.39 7.82 -6.31
C ARG A 39 -0.88 6.40 -6.04
N PHE A 40 -1.33 6.17 -4.81
CA PHE A 40 -1.90 4.88 -4.40
C PHE A 40 -3.38 5.06 -4.03
N MET A 41 -4.15 4.05 -4.34
CA MET A 41 -5.55 3.93 -3.94
C MET A 41 -5.80 2.52 -3.44
N SER A 42 -6.37 2.41 -2.23
CA SER A 42 -6.70 1.14 -1.59
C SER A 42 -8.07 1.25 -0.94
N ASN A 43 -9.07 0.60 -1.54
CA ASN A 43 -10.46 0.61 -1.07
C ASN A 43 -10.95 -0.80 -0.82
N ASP A 44 -11.45 -1.04 0.39
CA ASP A 44 -12.10 -2.29 0.75
C ASP A 44 -13.55 -2.32 0.24
N ILE A 45 -14.09 -3.51 0.02
CA ILE A 45 -15.46 -3.66 -0.50
C ILE A 45 -16.52 -3.44 0.58
N GLU A 46 -16.24 -3.86 1.82
CA GLU A 46 -17.18 -3.80 2.94
C GLU A 46 -16.51 -3.23 4.19
N PRO A 47 -17.28 -2.51 5.03
CA PRO A 47 -16.74 -1.99 6.29
C PRO A 47 -16.34 -3.13 7.22
N SER A 48 -15.25 -2.90 7.95
CA SER A 48 -14.73 -3.87 8.92
C SER A 48 -15.69 -4.10 10.09
N SER A 49 -15.78 -5.33 10.57
CA SER A 49 -16.54 -5.64 11.77
C SER A 49 -15.92 -5.00 13.04
N ARG A 50 -16.71 -4.79 14.08
CA ARG A 50 -16.23 -4.26 15.37
C ARG A 50 -15.16 -5.15 16.00
N GLU A 51 -15.33 -6.48 15.88
CA GLU A 51 -14.36 -7.46 16.36
C GLU A 51 -13.00 -7.29 15.68
N PHE A 52 -12.99 -7.12 14.35
CA PHE A 52 -11.78 -6.85 13.60
C PHE A 52 -11.15 -5.50 14.01
N LEU A 53 -11.95 -4.44 14.13
CA LEU A 53 -11.47 -3.10 14.50
C LEU A 53 -10.75 -3.08 15.85
N ALA A 54 -11.23 -3.85 16.82
CA ALA A 54 -10.62 -3.94 18.14
C ALA A 54 -9.16 -4.43 18.12
N GLY A 55 -8.77 -5.18 17.10
CA GLY A 55 -7.41 -5.74 16.96
C GLY A 55 -6.60 -5.23 15.79
N SER A 56 -7.20 -4.51 14.84
CA SER A 56 -6.57 -4.14 13.56
C SER A 56 -5.46 -3.09 13.68
N GLY A 57 -5.51 -2.25 14.71
CA GLY A 57 -4.61 -1.11 14.84
C GLY A 57 -4.97 0.08 13.94
N GLY A 58 -6.14 0.06 13.29
CA GLY A 58 -6.67 1.15 12.48
C GLY A 58 -6.20 1.19 11.03
N ILE A 59 -6.81 2.12 10.26
CA ILE A 59 -6.66 2.19 8.80
C ILE A 59 -5.21 2.32 8.33
N PHE A 60 -4.35 3.02 9.09
CA PHE A 60 -2.96 3.20 8.69
C PHE A 60 -2.12 1.93 8.85
N ARG A 61 -2.37 1.12 9.88
CA ARG A 61 -1.61 -0.11 10.14
C ARG A 61 -2.15 -1.31 9.37
N ASP A 62 -3.45 -1.38 9.19
CA ASP A 62 -4.07 -2.52 8.55
C ASP A 62 -4.15 -2.35 7.02
N LEU A 63 -4.71 -1.23 6.53
CA LEU A 63 -4.88 -1.02 5.09
C LEU A 63 -3.62 -0.47 4.43
N HIS A 64 -3.06 0.62 4.97
CA HIS A 64 -2.00 1.37 4.30
C HIS A 64 -0.59 0.85 4.54
N VAL A 65 -0.38 -0.09 5.47
CA VAL A 65 0.94 -0.74 5.62
C VAL A 65 1.43 -1.35 4.31
N HIS A 66 0.51 -1.86 3.49
CA HIS A 66 0.80 -2.39 2.16
C HIS A 66 1.19 -1.30 1.15
N ASP A 67 0.60 -0.12 1.26
CA ASP A 67 0.92 1.03 0.40
C ASP A 67 2.27 1.64 0.79
N PHE A 68 2.58 1.72 2.08
CA PHE A 68 3.88 2.19 2.59
C PHE A 68 5.01 1.27 2.15
N ASP A 69 4.83 -0.05 2.33
CA ASP A 69 5.78 -1.05 1.87
C ASP A 69 6.05 -0.93 0.36
N LEU A 70 4.98 -0.82 -0.41
CA LEU A 70 5.07 -0.74 -1.86
C LEU A 70 5.73 0.57 -2.31
N ALA A 71 5.44 1.69 -1.67
CA ALA A 71 6.04 2.98 -1.99
C ALA A 71 7.56 2.99 -1.76
N GLU A 72 8.02 2.54 -0.58
CA GLU A 72 9.45 2.44 -0.30
C GLU A 72 10.15 1.44 -1.25
N TRP A 73 9.51 0.32 -1.54
CA TRP A 73 10.05 -0.70 -2.45
C TRP A 73 10.17 -0.19 -3.89
N LEU A 74 9.16 0.49 -4.42
CA LEU A 74 9.18 1.06 -5.77
C LEU A 74 10.24 2.16 -5.89
N CYS A 75 10.29 3.07 -4.93
CA CYS A 75 11.27 4.16 -4.92
C CYS A 75 12.70 3.68 -4.60
N SER A 76 12.87 2.46 -4.04
CA SER A 76 14.15 1.99 -3.45
C SER A 76 14.69 2.96 -2.40
N GLU A 77 13.80 3.64 -1.67
CA GLU A 77 14.11 4.74 -0.79
C GLU A 77 13.09 4.83 0.35
N GLN A 78 13.52 5.35 1.51
CA GLN A 78 12.66 5.48 2.66
C GLN A 78 11.78 6.73 2.60
N ILE A 79 10.55 6.61 3.10
CA ILE A 79 9.69 7.75 3.39
C ILE A 79 10.27 8.53 4.58
N ALA A 80 10.48 9.83 4.38
CA ALA A 80 11.07 10.74 5.35
C ALA A 80 10.03 11.38 6.25
N GLU A 81 8.92 11.81 5.67
CA GLU A 81 7.86 12.52 6.39
C GLU A 81 6.48 12.26 5.81
N VAL A 82 5.47 12.44 6.66
CA VAL A 82 4.07 12.23 6.31
C VAL A 82 3.18 13.36 6.84
N TYR A 83 2.13 13.68 6.10
CA TYR A 83 0.94 14.37 6.59
C TYR A 83 -0.28 13.51 6.30
N ALA A 84 -1.02 13.13 7.34
CA ALA A 84 -2.13 12.20 7.23
C ALA A 84 -3.40 12.76 7.87
N THR A 85 -4.52 12.40 7.27
CA THR A 85 -5.86 12.64 7.82
C THR A 85 -6.69 11.38 7.74
N ARG A 86 -7.58 11.19 8.73
CA ARG A 86 -8.65 10.19 8.68
C ARG A 86 -9.94 10.79 9.18
N ARG A 87 -11.08 10.29 8.70
CA ARG A 87 -12.41 10.75 9.09
C ARG A 87 -13.39 9.59 9.06
N VAL A 88 -14.39 9.67 9.91
CA VAL A 88 -15.60 8.87 9.78
C VAL A 88 -16.57 9.65 8.90
N ARG A 89 -16.97 9.04 7.78
CA ARG A 89 -17.91 9.66 6.83
C ARG A 89 -19.28 8.96 6.83
N GLU A 90 -19.30 7.66 6.91
CA GLU A 90 -20.51 6.86 6.83
C GLU A 90 -20.67 5.92 8.04
N PHE A 91 -19.64 5.17 8.39
CA PHE A 91 -19.71 4.07 9.35
C PHE A 91 -19.26 4.47 10.74
N GLN A 92 -20.23 4.87 11.61
CA GLN A 92 -19.95 5.42 12.94
C GLN A 92 -19.17 4.47 13.87
N GLN A 93 -19.18 3.18 13.60
CA GLN A 93 -18.41 2.19 14.37
C GLN A 93 -16.91 2.48 14.43
N TYR A 94 -16.35 3.12 13.41
CA TYR A 94 -14.91 3.47 13.41
C TYR A 94 -14.56 4.52 14.47
N ALA A 95 -15.48 5.41 14.81
CA ALA A 95 -15.27 6.42 15.84
C ALA A 95 -15.05 5.80 17.24
N GLU A 96 -15.64 4.65 17.51
CA GLU A 96 -15.49 3.93 18.79
C GLU A 96 -14.08 3.40 19.02
N PHE A 97 -13.31 3.22 17.93
CA PHE A 97 -11.94 2.75 17.93
C PHE A 97 -10.92 3.85 17.59
N GLU A 98 -11.34 5.12 17.66
CA GLU A 98 -10.51 6.28 17.29
C GLU A 98 -9.94 6.15 15.86
N ASP A 99 -10.66 5.47 14.95
CA ASP A 99 -10.28 5.21 13.57
C ASP A 99 -11.14 6.01 12.58
N GLY A 100 -10.99 5.75 11.28
CA GLY A 100 -11.78 6.34 10.21
C GLY A 100 -12.11 5.34 9.11
N ASP A 101 -13.22 5.57 8.42
CA ASP A 101 -13.59 4.82 7.22
C ASP A 101 -12.99 5.41 5.94
N VAL A 102 -12.41 6.61 6.01
CA VAL A 102 -11.66 7.25 4.92
C VAL A 102 -10.37 7.88 5.42
N SER A 103 -9.35 7.86 4.56
CA SER A 103 -8.05 8.46 4.85
C SER A 103 -7.39 9.06 3.62
N LEU A 104 -6.58 10.09 3.85
CA LEU A 104 -5.69 10.67 2.86
C LEU A 104 -4.32 10.88 3.50
N ILE A 105 -3.27 10.52 2.79
CA ILE A 105 -1.90 10.65 3.23
C ILE A 105 -1.11 11.32 2.11
N HIS A 106 -0.35 12.33 2.47
CA HIS A 106 0.75 12.85 1.69
C HIS A 106 2.05 12.44 2.36
N ALA A 107 2.95 11.84 1.61
CA ALA A 107 4.26 11.43 2.09
C ALA A 107 5.35 11.91 1.13
N MET A 108 6.57 12.01 1.62
CA MET A 108 7.73 12.41 0.83
C MET A 108 8.94 11.56 1.20
N THR A 109 9.71 11.14 0.21
CA THR A 109 10.97 10.42 0.41
C THR A 109 12.12 11.39 0.72
N ASN A 110 13.30 10.87 1.07
CA ASN A 110 14.48 11.70 1.32
C ASN A 110 14.95 12.49 0.09
N SER A 111 14.77 11.93 -1.12
CA SER A 111 15.13 12.62 -2.37
C SER A 111 14.05 13.59 -2.87
N GLY A 112 12.88 13.63 -2.23
CA GLY A 112 11.79 14.52 -2.57
C GLY A 112 10.74 13.93 -3.51
N VAL A 113 10.70 12.62 -3.73
CA VAL A 113 9.59 11.97 -4.45
C VAL A 113 8.31 12.16 -3.65
N GLN A 114 7.30 12.75 -4.30
CA GLN A 114 5.99 12.99 -3.70
C GLN A 114 5.14 11.71 -3.76
N ILE A 115 4.41 11.41 -2.69
CA ILE A 115 3.55 10.22 -2.60
C ILE A 115 2.20 10.64 -2.05
N SER A 116 1.13 10.34 -2.78
CA SER A 116 -0.24 10.49 -2.30
C SER A 116 -0.90 9.12 -2.15
N ILE A 117 -1.54 8.88 -1.01
CA ILE A 117 -2.22 7.62 -0.71
C ILE A 117 -3.63 7.96 -0.26
N SER A 118 -4.62 7.31 -0.86
CA SER A 118 -6.02 7.40 -0.44
C SER A 118 -6.57 6.02 -0.11
N GLY A 119 -7.45 5.95 0.87
CA GLY A 119 -8.11 4.70 1.20
C GLY A 119 -9.49 4.88 1.80
N THR A 120 -10.34 3.89 1.52
CA THR A 120 -11.66 3.77 2.11
C THR A 120 -11.91 2.36 2.62
N ARG A 121 -12.70 2.26 3.68
CA ARG A 121 -13.14 0.97 4.23
C ARG A 121 -14.44 0.45 3.58
N HIS A 122 -14.88 1.12 2.53
CA HIS A 122 -16.06 0.72 1.77
C HIS A 122 -16.01 1.29 0.36
N ASP A 123 -16.10 0.40 -0.61
CA ASP A 123 -16.38 0.73 -2.00
C ASP A 123 -17.55 -0.13 -2.50
N PRO A 124 -18.73 0.44 -2.76
CA PRO A 124 -19.93 -0.32 -3.14
C PRO A 124 -19.79 -1.04 -4.47
N ARG A 125 -18.77 -0.74 -5.24
CA ARG A 125 -18.52 -1.36 -6.53
C ARG A 125 -17.55 -2.54 -6.48
N GLY A 126 -16.72 -2.66 -5.44
CA GLY A 126 -15.79 -3.77 -5.30
C GLY A 126 -14.45 -3.38 -4.71
N HIS A 127 -13.56 -4.35 -4.55
CA HIS A 127 -12.23 -4.13 -4.01
C HIS A 127 -11.33 -3.43 -5.04
N ASP A 128 -10.82 -2.24 -4.70
CA ASP A 128 -10.00 -1.40 -5.59
C ASP A 128 -8.60 -1.16 -5.01
N VAL A 129 -7.58 -1.77 -5.62
CA VAL A 129 -6.18 -1.48 -5.30
C VAL A 129 -5.41 -1.23 -6.57
N ARG A 130 -4.94 0.01 -6.71
CA ARG A 130 -4.22 0.49 -7.89
C ARG A 130 -3.25 1.60 -7.52
N PHE A 131 -2.30 1.85 -8.42
CA PHE A 131 -1.40 3.00 -8.31
C PHE A 131 -1.00 3.54 -9.68
N GLU A 132 -0.46 4.73 -9.65
CA GLU A 132 0.12 5.43 -10.78
C GLU A 132 1.52 5.92 -10.40
N ILE A 133 2.43 5.91 -11.36
CA ILE A 133 3.79 6.43 -11.24
C ILE A 133 4.01 7.45 -12.34
N PHE A 134 4.52 8.61 -11.98
CA PHE A 134 4.84 9.70 -12.89
C PHE A 134 6.33 9.98 -12.84
N GLY A 135 6.99 9.87 -13.97
CA GLY A 135 8.42 10.10 -14.10
C GLY A 135 8.77 11.01 -15.27
N SER A 136 10.06 11.33 -15.39
CA SER A 136 10.55 12.27 -16.41
C SER A 136 10.54 11.71 -17.84
N LYS A 137 10.42 10.38 -18.00
CA LYS A 137 10.43 9.72 -19.32
C LYS A 137 9.14 8.97 -19.62
N ASP A 138 8.42 8.52 -18.61
CA ASP A 138 7.21 7.74 -18.79
C ASP A 138 6.30 7.86 -17.56
N SER A 139 5.02 7.53 -17.75
CA SER A 139 4.01 7.41 -16.70
C SER A 139 3.31 6.07 -16.85
N VAL A 140 3.23 5.31 -15.76
CA VAL A 140 2.68 3.96 -15.76
C VAL A 140 1.64 3.79 -14.66
N SER A 141 0.68 2.89 -14.88
CA SER A 141 -0.31 2.52 -13.88
C SER A 141 -0.39 1.00 -13.71
N ALA A 142 -0.74 0.56 -12.50
CA ALA A 142 -1.08 -0.82 -12.23
C ALA A 142 -2.40 -0.88 -11.45
N GLY A 143 -3.22 -1.89 -11.76
CA GLY A 143 -4.54 -2.06 -11.17
C GLY A 143 -5.68 -1.42 -11.97
N LEU A 144 -5.41 -0.60 -12.98
CA LEU A 144 -6.38 -0.16 -13.98
C LEU A 144 -6.60 -1.30 -14.98
N ALA A 145 -7.52 -2.19 -14.66
CA ALA A 145 -7.86 -3.36 -15.46
C ALA A 145 -9.36 -3.35 -15.76
N PRO A 146 -9.86 -4.20 -16.66
CA PRO A 146 -11.30 -4.28 -16.93
C PRO A 146 -12.17 -4.52 -15.69
N ARG A 147 -11.60 -5.13 -14.63
CA ARG A 147 -12.29 -5.41 -13.36
C ARG A 147 -12.15 -4.29 -12.31
N THR A 148 -11.58 -3.14 -12.65
CA THR A 148 -11.52 -2.00 -11.74
C THR A 148 -12.93 -1.53 -11.39
N PRO A 149 -13.27 -1.37 -10.10
CA PRO A 149 -14.64 -1.09 -9.66
C PRO A 149 -14.98 0.41 -9.79
N LEU A 150 -14.95 0.93 -11.00
CA LEU A 150 -15.32 2.32 -11.32
C LEU A 150 -16.46 2.39 -12.33
N ASN A 151 -17.27 3.44 -12.24
CA ASN A 151 -18.09 3.88 -13.35
C ASN A 151 -17.29 4.91 -14.17
N LEU A 152 -16.93 4.54 -15.38
CA LEU A 152 -16.30 5.49 -16.30
C LEU A 152 -17.40 6.28 -17.02
N LEU A 153 -17.32 7.59 -16.90
CA LEU A 153 -18.27 8.50 -17.54
C LEU A 153 -17.84 8.89 -18.95
N ASP A 154 -16.59 8.58 -19.32
CA ASP A 154 -16.08 8.81 -20.66
C ASP A 154 -16.68 7.84 -21.65
N PRO A 155 -17.15 8.34 -22.83
CA PRO A 155 -17.80 7.49 -23.81
C PRO A 155 -16.81 6.47 -24.43
N GLY A 156 -17.33 5.28 -24.70
CA GLY A 156 -16.58 4.24 -25.43
C GLY A 156 -15.68 3.35 -24.57
N ILE A 157 -15.61 3.57 -23.27
CA ILE A 157 -14.85 2.70 -22.36
C ILE A 157 -15.85 1.88 -21.53
N ALA A 158 -15.81 0.57 -21.68
CA ALA A 158 -16.60 -0.36 -20.85
C ALA A 158 -15.69 -1.06 -19.86
N LEU A 159 -16.05 -1.01 -18.57
CA LEU A 159 -15.48 -1.85 -17.53
C LEU A 159 -16.29 -3.11 -17.34
N SER A 160 -15.69 -4.12 -16.73
CA SER A 160 -16.36 -5.39 -16.43
C SER A 160 -17.48 -5.20 -15.41
N ASP A 161 -18.60 -5.89 -15.61
CA ASP A 161 -19.68 -6.00 -14.63
C ASP A 161 -19.30 -6.89 -13.43
N LYS A 162 -18.10 -7.47 -13.44
CA LYS A 162 -17.59 -8.37 -12.40
C LYS A 162 -16.33 -7.79 -11.76
N PRO A 163 -16.45 -6.79 -10.90
CA PRO A 163 -15.30 -6.24 -10.16
C PRO A 163 -14.68 -7.29 -9.23
N TYR A 164 -13.54 -6.98 -8.65
CA TYR A 164 -12.92 -7.87 -7.66
C TYR A 164 -13.76 -7.93 -6.38
N SER A 165 -14.03 -9.15 -5.93
CA SER A 165 -14.85 -9.41 -4.73
C SER A 165 -14.07 -9.28 -3.41
N GLY A 166 -12.77 -8.96 -3.47
CA GLY A 166 -11.90 -8.79 -2.31
C GLY A 166 -10.43 -8.99 -2.68
N PHE A 167 -9.56 -8.82 -1.70
CA PHE A 167 -8.10 -8.88 -1.91
C PHE A 167 -7.61 -10.26 -2.38
N VAL A 168 -8.23 -11.35 -1.94
CA VAL A 168 -7.86 -12.71 -2.38
C VAL A 168 -8.13 -12.90 -3.87
N ASP A 169 -9.26 -12.39 -4.37
CA ASP A 169 -9.59 -12.44 -5.80
C ASP A 169 -8.67 -11.50 -6.61
N ARG A 170 -8.43 -10.28 -6.10
CA ARG A 170 -7.54 -9.29 -6.76
C ARG A 170 -6.10 -9.76 -6.84
N PHE A 171 -5.57 -10.36 -5.78
CA PHE A 171 -4.17 -10.72 -5.64
C PHE A 171 -3.90 -12.22 -5.73
N ARG A 172 -4.81 -13.00 -6.32
CA ARG A 172 -4.67 -14.46 -6.45
C ARG A 172 -3.32 -14.87 -7.06
N GLU A 173 -2.91 -14.20 -8.13
CA GLU A 173 -1.63 -14.49 -8.77
C GLU A 173 -0.43 -13.99 -7.94
N ALA A 174 -0.58 -12.86 -7.28
CA ALA A 174 0.44 -12.33 -6.39
C ALA A 174 0.76 -13.32 -5.25
N PHE A 175 -0.24 -13.91 -4.60
CA PHE A 175 -0.04 -14.95 -3.57
C PHE A 175 0.70 -16.18 -4.09
N ARG A 176 0.41 -16.61 -5.34
CA ARG A 176 1.14 -17.73 -5.97
C ARG A 176 2.60 -17.38 -6.20
N GLN A 177 2.88 -16.19 -6.73
CA GLN A 177 4.24 -15.72 -6.99
C GLN A 177 5.00 -15.47 -5.68
N GLU A 178 4.34 -14.99 -4.64
CA GLU A 178 4.91 -14.85 -3.29
C GLU A 178 5.35 -16.20 -2.73
N THR A 179 4.47 -17.21 -2.78
CA THR A 179 4.78 -18.56 -2.32
C THR A 179 5.95 -19.17 -3.10
N LYS A 180 5.97 -18.99 -4.43
CA LYS A 180 7.08 -19.42 -5.26
C LYS A 180 8.39 -18.74 -4.85
N ALA A 181 8.36 -17.43 -4.66
CA ALA A 181 9.51 -16.65 -4.25
C ALA A 181 10.05 -17.07 -2.86
N TYR A 182 9.15 -17.41 -1.94
CA TYR A 182 9.49 -17.96 -0.63
C TYR A 182 10.25 -19.30 -0.75
N ILE A 183 9.76 -20.22 -1.58
CA ILE A 183 10.42 -21.50 -1.83
C ILE A 183 11.80 -21.30 -2.46
N GLU A 184 11.92 -20.41 -3.45
CA GLU A 184 13.18 -20.08 -4.10
C GLU A 184 14.20 -19.49 -3.11
N TRP A 185 13.73 -18.63 -2.19
CA TRP A 185 14.55 -18.09 -1.12
C TRP A 185 15.05 -19.18 -0.15
N LEU A 186 14.17 -20.05 0.33
CA LEU A 186 14.56 -21.18 1.20
C LEU A 186 15.56 -22.14 0.52
N ALA A 187 15.47 -22.29 -0.80
CA ALA A 187 16.42 -23.07 -1.59
C ALA A 187 17.77 -22.35 -1.86
N GLY A 188 17.94 -21.12 -1.40
CA GLY A 188 19.13 -20.31 -1.64
C GLY A 188 19.27 -19.72 -3.04
N ASN A 189 18.22 -19.78 -3.86
CA ASN A 189 18.23 -19.35 -5.27
C ASN A 189 17.95 -17.82 -5.43
N ARG A 190 17.58 -17.14 -4.36
CA ARG A 190 17.34 -15.68 -4.33
C ARG A 190 17.47 -15.13 -2.92
N PRO A 191 17.69 -13.81 -2.75
CA PRO A 191 17.62 -13.16 -1.44
C PRO A 191 16.18 -13.12 -0.92
N ASN A 192 16.02 -12.89 0.40
CA ASN A 192 14.73 -12.67 1.03
C ASN A 192 13.99 -11.51 0.34
N PRO A 193 12.83 -11.75 -0.26
CA PRO A 193 12.14 -10.73 -1.04
C PRO A 193 11.37 -9.71 -0.18
N CYS A 194 11.09 -10.05 1.08
CA CYS A 194 10.33 -9.24 2.03
C CYS A 194 10.85 -9.44 3.45
N SER A 195 11.88 -8.70 3.82
CA SER A 195 12.53 -8.82 5.13
C SER A 195 11.66 -8.23 6.26
N PRO A 196 11.86 -8.66 7.52
CA PRO A 196 11.25 -8.03 8.70
C PRO A 196 11.55 -6.53 8.81
N GLY A 197 12.69 -6.08 8.27
CA GLY A 197 13.05 -4.66 8.22
C GLY A 197 12.07 -3.82 7.40
N SER A 198 11.61 -4.34 6.26
CA SER A 198 10.57 -3.68 5.44
C SER A 198 9.26 -3.54 6.22
N ALA A 199 8.83 -4.61 6.90
CA ALA A 199 7.61 -4.57 7.71
C ALA A 199 7.72 -3.56 8.86
N ARG A 200 8.86 -3.52 9.55
CA ARG A 200 9.11 -2.53 10.61
C ARG A 200 9.04 -1.11 10.06
N SER A 201 9.59 -0.85 8.87
CA SER A 201 9.50 0.47 8.24
C SER A 201 8.05 0.87 7.99
N GLY A 202 7.23 0.00 7.40
CA GLY A 202 5.81 0.25 7.17
C GLY A 202 5.03 0.57 8.45
N ILE A 203 5.31 -0.15 9.56
CA ILE A 203 4.70 0.14 10.86
C ILE A 203 5.14 1.49 11.42
N CYS A 204 6.43 1.86 11.30
CA CYS A 204 6.89 3.18 11.72
C CYS A 204 6.18 4.31 10.94
N ILE A 205 5.97 4.14 9.65
CA ILE A 205 5.23 5.09 8.81
C ILE A 205 3.77 5.17 9.26
N ALA A 206 3.12 4.02 9.52
CA ALA A 206 1.75 3.98 10.02
C ALA A 206 1.60 4.74 11.36
N ILE A 207 2.52 4.55 12.30
CA ILE A 207 2.54 5.28 13.58
C ILE A 207 2.75 6.79 13.34
N ALA A 208 3.63 7.17 12.44
CA ALA A 208 3.81 8.57 12.06
C ALA A 208 2.53 9.19 11.49
N CYS A 209 1.78 8.43 10.67
CA CYS A 209 0.46 8.84 10.17
C CYS A 209 -0.57 9.00 11.28
N GLU A 210 -0.58 8.12 12.29
CA GLU A 210 -1.45 8.24 13.46
C GLU A 210 -1.16 9.53 14.24
N ILE A 211 0.11 9.81 14.50
CA ILE A 211 0.55 11.05 15.15
C ILE A 211 0.12 12.26 14.31
N SER A 212 0.38 12.23 13.01
CA SER A 212 0.03 13.32 12.09
C SER A 212 -1.48 13.60 12.08
N ALA A 213 -2.31 12.56 11.99
CA ALA A 213 -3.77 12.69 11.97
C ALA A 213 -4.33 13.25 13.28
N ARG A 214 -3.74 12.87 14.43
CA ARG A 214 -4.10 13.36 15.77
C ARG A 214 -3.65 14.80 15.99
N GLU A 215 -2.38 15.11 15.67
CA GLU A 215 -1.74 16.40 15.96
C GLU A 215 -1.90 17.42 14.83
N LYS A 216 -2.42 17.01 13.66
CA LYS A 216 -2.66 17.85 12.48
C LYS A 216 -1.40 18.57 11.99
N ARG A 217 -0.27 17.87 12.00
CA ARG A 217 1.04 18.37 11.55
C ARG A 217 1.76 17.37 10.66
N VAL A 218 2.76 17.84 9.94
CA VAL A 218 3.75 16.97 9.32
C VAL A 218 4.55 16.26 10.41
N VAL A 219 4.80 14.97 10.23
CA VAL A 219 5.58 14.12 11.14
C VAL A 219 6.73 13.48 10.37
N LYS A 220 7.95 13.65 10.87
CA LYS A 220 9.11 12.92 10.35
C LYS A 220 9.07 11.49 10.83
N VAL A 221 9.27 10.53 9.95
CA VAL A 221 9.26 9.11 10.30
C VAL A 221 10.40 8.76 11.28
N SER A 222 11.47 9.55 11.28
CA SER A 222 12.56 9.44 12.26
C SER A 222 12.13 9.68 13.70
N GLU A 223 11.05 10.44 13.95
CA GLU A 223 10.49 10.63 15.31
C GLU A 223 10.01 9.30 15.92
N VAL A 224 9.64 8.34 15.07
CA VAL A 224 9.14 7.01 15.48
C VAL A 224 10.24 5.95 15.44
N ARG A 225 11.15 6.01 14.48
CA ARG A 225 12.22 5.00 14.29
C ARG A 225 13.23 4.93 15.44
N GLY A 226 13.38 5.99 16.20
CA GLY A 226 14.33 6.12 17.31
C GLY A 226 13.76 5.81 18.69
N SER A 227 12.49 5.43 18.77
CA SER A 227 11.79 5.12 20.04
C SER A 227 11.77 3.60 20.33
#